data_2119c563a0a5e756991d07745d5e344f
#
_entry.id   2119c563a0a5e756991d07745d5e344f
#
_cell.length_a   1.000
_cell.length_b   1.000
_cell.length_c   1.000
_cell.angle_alpha   90.00
_cell.angle_beta   90.00
_cell.angle_gamma   90.00
#
_symmetry.space_group_name_H-M   'P 1'
#
loop_
_entity.id
_entity.type
_entity.pdbx_description
1 polymer ?
#
loop_
_entity_poly.entity_id
_entity_poly.type
_entity_poly.pdbx_seq_one_letter_code
_entity_poly.pdbx_strand_id
1 'polypeptide(L)'
;MRSRLISVLAWALIGTWPLHGWSQSGFPDRNLRLVVPQTAGGPSDVLGRTISQKLSDTLGKSVVIDNKPGAGGNIGSDNVAKSKPDGHTMLINIAGILAINESLYKTMPFNAAKDLEGIGKVASSHMILVAHPSFAPNTIRELISFVKSKPAEIGRAHV
;
A
#
# COMPACT_ATOMS: atom_id res chain seq x y z
N MET A 1 34.23 -41.11 -47.67
CA MET A 1 33.13 -41.53 -46.76
C MET A 1 33.35 -41.22 -45.27
N ARG A 2 34.53 -40.69 -44.85
CA ARG A 2 34.84 -40.40 -43.42
C ARG A 2 34.46 -39.00 -42.96
N SER A 3 34.18 -38.04 -43.82
CA SER A 3 33.85 -36.65 -43.43
C SER A 3 32.39 -36.39 -43.11
N ARG A 4 31.47 -37.26 -43.51
CA ARG A 4 30.01 -37.08 -43.24
C ARG A 4 29.57 -37.63 -41.89
N LEU A 5 30.34 -38.52 -41.29
CA LEU A 5 30.03 -39.07 -39.95
C LEU A 5 30.39 -38.11 -38.80
N ILE A 6 31.36 -37.22 -39.02
CA ILE A 6 31.76 -36.25 -37.98
C ILE A 6 30.74 -35.10 -37.83
N SER A 7 30.06 -34.75 -38.95
CA SER A 7 29.04 -33.69 -38.94
C SER A 7 27.74 -34.08 -38.23
N VAL A 8 27.39 -35.35 -38.16
CA VAL A 8 26.16 -35.84 -37.50
C VAL A 8 26.36 -35.94 -35.98
N LEU A 9 27.57 -36.21 -35.50
CA LEU A 9 27.88 -36.24 -34.06
C LEU A 9 27.93 -34.85 -33.42
N ALA A 10 28.26 -33.79 -34.18
CA ALA A 10 28.31 -32.44 -33.68
C ALA A 10 26.93 -31.84 -33.36
N TRP A 11 25.87 -32.30 -34.02
CA TRP A 11 24.50 -31.83 -33.79
C TRP A 11 23.79 -32.52 -32.63
N ALA A 12 24.28 -33.66 -32.17
CA ALA A 12 23.69 -34.41 -31.05
C ALA A 12 24.05 -33.86 -29.67
N LEU A 13 25.05 -32.96 -29.58
CA LEU A 13 25.53 -32.39 -28.31
C LEU A 13 24.85 -31.05 -27.90
N ILE A 14 23.99 -30.47 -28.74
CA ILE A 14 23.33 -29.19 -28.49
C ILE A 14 21.97 -29.34 -27.75
N GLY A 15 21.52 -30.59 -27.53
CA GLY A 15 20.15 -30.91 -27.15
C GLY A 15 19.81 -31.09 -25.68
N THR A 16 20.73 -30.92 -24.72
CA THR A 16 20.43 -31.18 -23.31
C THR A 16 20.90 -30.09 -22.35
N TRP A 17 20.54 -28.87 -22.65
CA TRP A 17 20.46 -27.94 -21.54
C TRP A 17 19.19 -28.24 -20.74
N PRO A 18 19.31 -28.62 -19.46
CA PRO A 18 18.15 -28.75 -18.62
C PRO A 18 17.49 -27.38 -18.55
N LEU A 19 16.33 -27.23 -19.12
CA LEU A 19 15.39 -26.17 -18.76
C LEU A 19 15.07 -26.38 -17.28
N HIS A 20 15.88 -25.82 -16.41
CA HIS A 20 15.52 -25.64 -15.02
C HIS A 20 14.34 -24.68 -15.09
N GLY A 21 13.14 -25.24 -15.27
CA GLY A 21 11.91 -24.53 -14.99
C GLY A 21 12.08 -24.01 -13.56
N TRP A 22 12.17 -22.70 -13.42
CA TRP A 22 12.01 -22.06 -12.13
C TRP A 22 10.60 -22.45 -11.66
N SER A 23 10.56 -23.55 -10.90
CA SER A 23 9.39 -23.88 -10.12
C SER A 23 9.20 -22.68 -9.20
N GLN A 24 8.29 -21.79 -9.57
CA GLN A 24 7.79 -20.77 -8.66
C GLN A 24 7.27 -21.56 -7.47
N SER A 25 8.03 -21.61 -6.40
CA SER A 25 7.55 -22.09 -5.12
C SER A 25 6.21 -21.39 -4.90
N GLY A 26 5.12 -22.18 -4.75
CA GLY A 26 3.76 -21.65 -4.76
C GLY A 26 3.63 -20.47 -3.81
N PHE A 27 3.43 -19.28 -4.38
CA PHE A 27 3.15 -18.07 -3.60
C PHE A 27 1.70 -18.12 -3.11
N PRO A 28 1.45 -17.79 -1.84
CA PRO A 28 2.40 -17.51 -0.77
C PRO A 28 2.91 -18.78 -0.09
N ASP A 29 4.21 -18.87 0.16
CA ASP A 29 4.85 -20.02 0.84
C ASP A 29 4.70 -19.94 2.38
N ARG A 30 4.46 -18.76 2.92
CA ARG A 30 4.30 -18.44 4.34
C ARG A 30 3.19 -17.40 4.57
N ASN A 31 2.92 -17.09 5.84
CA ASN A 31 1.95 -16.05 6.20
C ASN A 31 2.36 -14.68 5.62
N LEU A 32 1.36 -13.92 5.22
CA LEU A 32 1.52 -12.56 4.74
C LEU A 32 1.33 -11.57 5.89
N ARG A 33 1.91 -10.39 5.75
CA ARG A 33 1.75 -9.29 6.67
C ARG A 33 1.12 -8.10 5.95
N LEU A 34 0.03 -7.57 6.49
CA LEU A 34 -0.61 -6.35 6.00
C LEU A 34 -0.38 -5.23 7.01
N VAL A 35 0.50 -4.31 6.68
CA VAL A 35 0.82 -3.15 7.51
C VAL A 35 -0.26 -2.09 7.33
N VAL A 36 -0.81 -1.62 8.45
CA VAL A 36 -1.75 -0.52 8.55
C VAL A 36 -1.06 0.64 9.28
N PRO A 37 -0.72 1.75 8.61
CA PRO A 37 0.06 2.84 9.20
C PRO A 37 -0.78 3.78 10.07
N GLN A 38 -1.79 3.25 10.72
CA GLN A 38 -2.74 3.93 11.57
C GLN A 38 -3.04 3.10 12.82
N THR A 39 -3.63 3.75 13.82
CA THR A 39 -4.03 3.08 15.06
C THR A 39 -5.09 2.02 14.81
N ALA A 40 -5.03 0.95 15.59
CA ALA A 40 -6.03 -0.10 15.57
C ALA A 40 -7.44 0.46 15.87
N GLY A 41 -8.47 -0.11 15.25
CA GLY A 41 -9.87 0.33 15.39
C GLY A 41 -10.25 1.50 14.47
N GLY A 42 -9.31 2.10 13.76
CA GLY A 42 -9.61 3.15 12.77
C GLY A 42 -10.16 2.57 11.45
N PRO A 43 -10.68 3.43 10.56
CA PRO A 43 -11.28 2.99 9.28
C PRO A 43 -10.36 2.11 8.43
N SER A 44 -9.08 2.43 8.34
CA SER A 44 -8.11 1.62 7.59
C SER A 44 -7.83 0.27 8.24
N ASP A 45 -7.90 0.18 9.57
CA ASP A 45 -7.74 -1.09 10.28
C ASP A 45 -8.94 -2.01 10.05
N VAL A 46 -10.15 -1.47 10.16
CA VAL A 46 -11.39 -2.22 9.87
C VAL A 46 -11.38 -2.75 8.43
N LEU A 47 -11.02 -1.89 7.48
CA LEU A 47 -10.92 -2.28 6.08
C LEU A 47 -9.81 -3.32 5.85
N GLY A 48 -8.66 -3.11 6.46
CA GLY A 48 -7.53 -4.05 6.42
C GLY A 48 -7.91 -5.43 6.94
N ARG A 49 -8.61 -5.52 8.07
CA ARG A 49 -9.09 -6.80 8.65
C ARG A 49 -10.09 -7.50 7.74
N THR A 50 -11.03 -6.75 7.15
CA THR A 50 -12.00 -7.30 6.20
C THR A 50 -11.32 -7.93 4.98
N ILE A 51 -10.31 -7.24 4.42
CA ILE A 51 -9.56 -7.73 3.28
C ILE A 51 -8.67 -8.90 3.66
N SER A 52 -7.98 -8.80 4.81
CA SER A 52 -7.11 -9.87 5.31
C SER A 52 -7.84 -11.21 5.43
N GLN A 53 -9.07 -11.19 5.91
CA GLN A 53 -9.88 -12.41 5.99
C GLN A 53 -10.09 -13.01 4.60
N LYS A 54 -10.54 -12.20 3.64
CA LYS A 54 -10.79 -12.66 2.26
C LYS A 54 -9.53 -13.13 1.55
N LEU A 55 -8.42 -12.42 1.74
CA LEU A 55 -7.13 -12.83 1.19
C LEU A 55 -6.66 -14.14 1.81
N SER A 56 -6.83 -14.32 3.12
CA SER A 56 -6.45 -15.58 3.80
C SER A 56 -7.23 -16.76 3.25
N ASP A 57 -8.55 -16.59 3.06
CA ASP A 57 -9.42 -17.62 2.50
C ASP A 57 -9.02 -17.99 1.05
N THR A 58 -8.64 -16.99 0.26
CA THR A 58 -8.29 -17.17 -1.16
C THR A 58 -6.88 -17.75 -1.34
N LEU A 59 -5.93 -17.27 -0.56
CA LEU A 59 -4.51 -17.60 -0.71
C LEU A 59 -4.09 -18.83 0.11
N GLY A 60 -4.95 -19.33 1.00
CA GLY A 60 -4.65 -20.48 1.85
C GLY A 60 -3.54 -20.24 2.89
N LYS A 61 -3.21 -18.98 3.16
CA LYS A 61 -2.23 -18.54 4.17
C LYS A 61 -2.79 -17.37 4.96
N SER A 62 -2.46 -17.29 6.24
CA SER A 62 -2.91 -16.20 7.10
C SER A 62 -2.33 -14.86 6.66
N VAL A 63 -3.18 -13.83 6.63
CA VAL A 63 -2.79 -12.43 6.44
C VAL A 63 -2.89 -11.72 7.79
N VAL A 64 -1.75 -11.42 8.39
CA VAL A 64 -1.65 -10.83 9.73
C VAL A 64 -1.63 -9.31 9.62
N ILE A 65 -2.50 -8.64 10.37
CA ILE A 65 -2.52 -7.18 10.50
C ILE A 65 -1.41 -6.73 11.43
N ASP A 66 -0.65 -5.73 10.98
CA ASP A 66 0.40 -5.08 11.75
C ASP A 66 0.16 -3.55 11.77
N ASN A 67 -0.40 -3.03 12.86
CA ASN A 67 -0.66 -1.61 13.01
C ASN A 67 0.63 -0.88 13.40
N LYS A 68 1.10 0.02 12.53
CA LYS A 68 2.31 0.85 12.72
C LYS A 68 2.01 2.33 12.55
N PRO A 69 1.35 2.97 13.54
CA PRO A 69 1.05 4.40 13.48
C PRO A 69 2.31 5.25 13.69
N GLY A 70 2.19 6.53 13.37
CA GLY A 70 3.18 7.56 13.66
C GLY A 70 3.64 8.33 12.43
N ALA A 71 4.09 9.57 12.67
CA ALA A 71 4.55 10.52 11.65
C ALA A 71 3.59 10.62 10.45
N GLY A 72 2.27 10.75 10.71
CA GLY A 72 1.27 10.81 9.64
C GLY A 72 1.20 9.57 8.76
N GLY A 73 1.59 8.39 9.28
CA GLY A 73 1.61 7.12 8.53
C GLY A 73 2.95 6.81 7.86
N ASN A 74 3.94 7.69 7.97
CA ASN A 74 5.24 7.50 7.33
C ASN A 74 6.02 6.33 7.96
N ILE A 75 5.87 6.08 9.27
CA ILE A 75 6.58 4.97 9.95
C ILE A 75 6.16 3.61 9.38
N GLY A 76 4.86 3.38 9.25
CA GLY A 76 4.35 2.13 8.69
C GLY A 76 4.69 1.97 7.20
N SER A 77 4.60 3.05 6.44
CA SER A 77 4.94 3.07 5.01
C SER A 77 6.42 2.79 4.77
N ASP A 78 7.31 3.41 5.55
CA ASP A 78 8.76 3.18 5.50
C ASP A 78 9.12 1.73 5.85
N ASN A 79 8.42 1.15 6.83
CA ASN A 79 8.62 -0.26 7.19
C ASN A 79 8.33 -1.21 6.03
N VAL A 80 7.31 -0.91 5.22
CA VAL A 80 6.99 -1.72 4.03
C VAL A 80 7.99 -1.44 2.90
N ALA A 81 8.29 -0.18 2.63
CA ALA A 81 9.26 0.23 1.60
C ALA A 81 10.64 -0.44 1.78
N LYS A 82 11.05 -0.67 3.03
CA LYS A 82 12.30 -1.36 3.40
C LYS A 82 12.16 -2.87 3.58
N SER A 83 10.99 -3.43 3.41
CA SER A 83 10.78 -4.88 3.49
C SER A 83 11.30 -5.58 2.24
N LYS A 84 11.49 -6.91 2.33
CA LYS A 84 11.83 -7.70 1.14
C LYS A 84 10.74 -7.59 0.07
N PRO A 85 11.09 -7.34 -1.19
CA PRO A 85 10.12 -7.20 -2.29
C PRO A 85 9.64 -8.56 -2.81
N ASP A 86 9.20 -9.43 -1.92
CA ASP A 86 8.78 -10.81 -2.20
C ASP A 86 7.25 -11.01 -2.12
N GLY A 87 6.49 -9.92 -2.00
CA GLY A 87 5.03 -9.93 -1.94
C GLY A 87 4.43 -10.31 -0.59
N HIS A 88 5.22 -10.76 0.40
CA HIS A 88 4.69 -11.18 1.69
C HIS A 88 4.43 -10.03 2.67
N THR A 89 4.92 -8.82 2.38
CA THR A 89 4.62 -7.62 3.16
C THR A 89 3.88 -6.63 2.28
N MET A 90 2.66 -6.32 2.67
CA MET A 90 1.76 -5.41 1.98
C MET A 90 1.47 -4.18 2.84
N LEU A 91 1.08 -3.10 2.20
CA LEU A 91 0.64 -1.86 2.84
C LEU A 91 -0.80 -1.56 2.44
N ILE A 92 -1.66 -1.28 3.41
CA ILE A 92 -2.93 -0.61 3.14
C ILE A 92 -2.84 0.83 3.64
N ASN A 93 -2.97 1.79 2.76
CA ASN A 93 -2.78 3.18 3.09
C ASN A 93 -3.80 4.09 2.43
N ILE A 94 -3.91 5.31 2.94
CA ILE A 94 -4.71 6.38 2.36
C ILE A 94 -3.89 7.06 1.27
N ALA A 95 -4.47 7.27 0.08
CA ALA A 95 -3.80 7.94 -1.04
C ALA A 95 -3.14 9.27 -0.65
N GLY A 96 -3.78 10.05 0.25
CA GLY A 96 -3.23 11.30 0.75
C GLY A 96 -1.89 11.15 1.48
N ILE A 97 -1.67 10.05 2.20
CA ILE A 97 -0.38 9.81 2.89
C ILE A 97 0.73 9.61 1.85
N LEU A 98 0.47 8.83 0.82
CA LEU A 98 1.47 8.54 -0.21
C LEU A 98 1.74 9.74 -1.15
N ALA A 99 0.69 10.56 -1.44
CA ALA A 99 0.79 11.64 -2.39
C ALA A 99 1.11 13.01 -1.75
N ILE A 100 0.64 13.27 -0.51
CA ILE A 100 0.71 14.59 0.10
C ILE A 100 1.90 14.71 1.06
N ASN A 101 2.24 13.63 1.78
CA ASN A 101 3.30 13.68 2.80
C ASN A 101 4.66 14.06 2.22
N GLU A 102 4.95 13.70 0.98
CA GLU A 102 6.18 14.11 0.30
C GLU A 102 6.35 15.64 0.23
N SER A 103 5.22 16.37 0.11
CA SER A 103 5.22 17.83 0.10
C SER A 103 5.13 18.45 1.51
N LEU A 104 4.65 17.71 2.51
CA LEU A 104 4.47 18.22 3.87
C LEU A 104 5.70 18.03 4.77
N TYR A 105 6.42 16.93 4.58
CA TYR A 105 7.58 16.60 5.41
C TYR A 105 8.87 17.03 4.73
N LYS A 106 9.73 17.73 5.48
CA LYS A 106 11.04 18.17 4.96
C LYS A 106 11.94 17.00 4.57
N THR A 107 11.79 15.88 5.25
CA THR A 107 12.57 14.66 4.99
C THR A 107 11.64 13.47 5.01
N MET A 108 11.56 12.75 3.91
CA MET A 108 10.84 11.50 3.79
C MET A 108 11.82 10.34 3.87
N PRO A 109 11.55 9.31 4.69
CA PRO A 109 12.45 8.16 4.82
C PRO A 109 12.36 7.17 3.66
N PHE A 110 11.38 7.31 2.76
CA PHE A 110 11.15 6.49 1.57
C PHE A 110 10.58 7.36 0.45
N ASN A 111 10.61 6.85 -0.77
CA ASN A 111 9.97 7.44 -1.94
C ASN A 111 8.80 6.57 -2.39
N ALA A 112 7.57 7.06 -2.24
CA ALA A 112 6.37 6.26 -2.52
C ALA A 112 6.29 5.74 -3.95
N ALA A 113 6.77 6.52 -4.92
CA ALA A 113 6.71 6.15 -6.34
C ALA A 113 7.81 5.15 -6.78
N LYS A 114 8.91 5.05 -6.00
CA LYS A 114 10.05 4.19 -6.35
C LYS A 114 10.13 2.93 -5.49
N ASP A 115 9.75 3.06 -4.21
CA ASP A 115 9.98 2.03 -3.20
C ASP A 115 8.73 1.18 -2.93
N LEU A 116 7.59 1.55 -3.52
CA LEU A 116 6.32 0.84 -3.37
C LEU A 116 5.70 0.54 -4.74
N GLU A 117 5.20 -0.68 -4.90
CA GLU A 117 4.42 -1.10 -6.07
C GLU A 117 2.93 -1.08 -5.75
N GLY A 118 2.13 -0.43 -6.59
CA GLY A 118 0.69 -0.32 -6.41
C GLY A 118 -0.05 -1.59 -6.84
N ILE A 119 -0.68 -2.29 -5.91
CA ILE A 119 -1.47 -3.50 -6.19
C ILE A 119 -2.86 -3.14 -6.70
N GLY A 120 -3.54 -2.21 -6.05
CA GLY A 120 -4.87 -1.79 -6.45
C GLY A 120 -5.57 -0.87 -5.45
N LYS A 121 -6.68 -0.30 -5.89
CA LYS A 121 -7.55 0.53 -5.05
C LYS A 121 -8.56 -0.34 -4.33
N VAL A 122 -8.52 -0.34 -3.02
CA VAL A 122 -9.37 -1.15 -2.16
C VAL A 122 -10.74 -0.52 -1.94
N ALA A 123 -10.79 0.78 -1.67
CA ALA A 123 -12.03 1.51 -1.41
C ALA A 123 -11.91 3.00 -1.78
N SER A 124 -13.04 3.65 -1.85
CA SER A 124 -13.15 5.12 -1.91
C SER A 124 -14.09 5.58 -0.80
N SER A 125 -13.76 6.69 -0.17
CA SER A 125 -14.63 7.35 0.79
C SER A 125 -14.91 8.78 0.33
N HIS A 126 -16.10 9.27 0.64
CA HIS A 126 -16.47 10.66 0.41
C HIS A 126 -16.24 11.46 1.69
N MET A 127 -15.71 12.65 1.55
CA MET A 127 -15.64 13.60 2.65
C MET A 127 -16.94 14.41 2.69
N ILE A 128 -17.54 14.51 3.87
CA ILE A 128 -18.75 15.29 4.09
C ILE A 128 -18.38 16.41 5.07
N LEU A 129 -18.72 17.63 4.69
CA LEU A 129 -18.63 18.78 5.59
C LEU A 129 -19.89 18.79 6.47
N VAL A 130 -19.70 18.70 7.76
CA VAL A 130 -20.78 18.75 8.75
C VAL A 130 -20.54 19.87 9.75
N ALA A 131 -21.62 20.43 10.28
CA ALA A 131 -21.56 21.43 11.33
C ALA A 131 -22.60 21.10 12.40
N HIS A 132 -22.39 21.61 13.60
CA HIS A 132 -23.41 21.54 14.66
C HIS A 132 -24.66 22.33 14.25
N PRO A 133 -25.90 21.88 14.60
CA PRO A 133 -27.13 22.57 14.22
C PRO A 133 -27.22 24.05 14.64
N SER A 134 -26.51 24.45 15.71
CA SER A 134 -26.42 25.86 16.14
C SER A 134 -25.43 26.70 15.34
N PHE A 135 -24.71 26.13 14.39
CA PHE A 135 -23.77 26.87 13.54
C PHE A 135 -24.53 27.68 12.49
N ALA A 136 -24.33 29.01 12.50
CA ALA A 136 -25.14 29.93 11.71
C ALA A 136 -25.07 29.73 10.18
N PRO A 137 -23.90 29.49 9.56
CA PRO A 137 -23.84 29.25 8.09
C PRO A 137 -24.51 27.94 7.69
N ASN A 138 -25.46 28.01 6.76
CA ASN A 138 -26.18 26.86 6.22
C ASN A 138 -25.75 26.50 4.79
N THR A 139 -24.94 27.35 4.17
CA THR A 139 -24.42 27.13 2.81
C THR A 139 -22.92 27.33 2.75
N ILE A 140 -22.26 26.75 1.76
CA ILE A 140 -20.81 26.93 1.54
C ILE A 140 -20.47 28.43 1.34
N ARG A 141 -21.33 29.19 0.67
CA ARG A 141 -21.12 30.62 0.45
C ARG A 141 -21.15 31.40 1.76
N GLU A 142 -22.12 31.14 2.61
CA GLU A 142 -22.21 31.73 3.96
C GLU A 142 -21.01 31.31 4.82
N LEU A 143 -20.61 30.05 4.76
CA LEU A 143 -19.43 29.57 5.48
C LEU A 143 -18.17 30.32 5.03
N ILE A 144 -17.95 30.51 3.74
CA ILE A 144 -16.79 31.25 3.23
C ILE A 144 -16.81 32.71 3.74
N SER A 145 -17.97 33.36 3.73
CA SER A 145 -18.12 34.72 4.25
C SER A 145 -17.85 34.80 5.75
N PHE A 146 -18.38 33.85 6.50
CA PHE A 146 -18.16 33.73 7.95
C PHE A 146 -16.69 33.54 8.28
N VAL A 147 -16.01 32.61 7.61
CA VAL A 147 -14.57 32.35 7.80
C VAL A 147 -13.74 33.60 7.47
N LYS A 148 -14.04 34.30 6.40
CA LYS A 148 -13.34 35.54 6.02
C LYS A 148 -13.54 36.67 7.03
N SER A 149 -14.68 36.71 7.72
CA SER A 149 -14.94 37.71 8.77
C SER A 149 -14.24 37.43 10.10
N LYS A 150 -13.74 36.20 10.30
CA LYS A 150 -13.14 35.72 11.55
C LYS A 150 -11.80 35.00 11.35
N PRO A 151 -10.81 35.62 10.73
CA PRO A 151 -9.58 34.93 10.30
C PRO A 151 -8.73 34.40 11.49
N ALA A 152 -8.88 34.97 12.67
CA ALA A 152 -8.13 34.54 13.86
C ALA A 152 -8.83 33.49 14.73
N GLU A 153 -10.13 33.23 14.49
CA GLU A 153 -10.91 32.28 15.29
C GLU A 153 -10.99 30.89 14.66
N ILE A 154 -10.50 30.74 13.43
CA ILE A 154 -10.66 29.51 12.67
C ILE A 154 -9.32 28.79 12.61
N GLY A 155 -9.25 27.69 13.32
CA GLY A 155 -8.10 26.82 13.39
C GLY A 155 -8.51 25.35 13.47
N ARG A 156 -7.52 24.47 13.42
CA ARG A 156 -7.72 23.04 13.65
C ARG A 156 -7.91 22.81 15.14
N ALA A 157 -9.00 22.19 15.55
CA ALA A 157 -9.14 21.70 16.91
C ALA A 157 -8.02 20.69 17.20
N HIS A 158 -7.18 20.97 18.17
CA HIS A 158 -6.29 19.97 18.74
C HIS A 158 -7.12 19.16 19.75
N VAL A 159 -7.39 17.93 19.41
CA VAL A 159 -7.93 16.91 20.32
C VAL A 159 -6.77 16.16 20.91
#